data_566a8adec0a664bf8b379f6dad3a3965
#
_entry.id   566a8adec0a664bf8b379f6dad3a3965
#
_cell.length_a   1.000
_cell.length_b   1.000
_cell.length_c   1.000
_cell.angle_alpha   90.00
_cell.angle_beta   90.00
_cell.angle_gamma   90.00
#
_symmetry.space_group_name_H-M   'P 1'
#
loop_
_entity.id
_entity.type
_entity.pdbx_description
1 polymer ?
#
loop_
_entity_poly.entity_id
_entity_poly.type
_entity_poly.pdbx_seq_one_letter_code
_entity_poly.pdbx_strand_id
1 'polypeptide(L)'
;FTLDETSYARELAPLAGVYPVLRLGPPWWFFDSPEGMMRFRELATETAGFYNTVGFNDDTRAFPSIPARHDVARRIDCAYLARLVVEHRLGEDEAFEVASDLAYRLPKEAYRL
;
A
#
# COMPACT_ATOMS: atom_id res chain seq x y z
N PHE A 1 6.63 7.11 -6.74
CA PHE A 1 5.26 6.84 -7.25
C PHE A 1 5.33 6.46 -8.71
N THR A 2 4.55 5.48 -9.10
CA THR A 2 4.38 5.04 -10.48
C THR A 2 3.03 5.48 -11.03
N LEU A 3 2.85 5.38 -12.34
CA LEU A 3 1.59 5.76 -12.98
C LEU A 3 0.48 4.76 -12.65
N ASP A 4 0.80 3.49 -12.76
CA ASP A 4 -0.10 2.38 -12.43
C ASP A 4 0.67 1.23 -11.75
N GLU A 5 -0.04 0.20 -11.34
CA GLU A 5 0.53 -0.95 -10.64
C GLU A 5 1.28 -1.92 -11.57
N THR A 6 1.08 -1.83 -12.88
CA THR A 6 1.59 -2.84 -13.82
C THR A 6 2.97 -2.49 -14.39
N SER A 7 3.27 -1.19 -14.60
CA SER A 7 4.44 -0.78 -15.36
C SER A 7 5.75 -1.01 -14.61
N TYR A 8 5.86 -0.59 -13.35
CA TYR A 8 7.14 -0.60 -12.63
C TYR A 8 7.08 -1.18 -11.23
N ALA A 9 5.90 -1.51 -10.70
CA ALA A 9 5.78 -1.99 -9.32
C ALA A 9 6.63 -3.24 -9.07
N ARG A 10 6.67 -4.16 -10.03
CA ARG A 10 7.45 -5.39 -9.90
C ARG A 10 8.97 -5.17 -9.97
N GLU A 11 9.44 -4.10 -10.60
CA GLU A 11 10.86 -3.73 -10.60
C GLU A 11 11.24 -2.95 -9.32
N LEU A 12 10.37 -2.04 -8.91
CA LEU A 12 10.64 -1.16 -7.76
C LEU A 12 10.46 -1.85 -6.41
N ALA A 13 9.57 -2.80 -6.29
CA ALA A 13 9.34 -3.50 -5.02
C ALA A 13 10.59 -4.26 -4.53
N PRO A 14 11.30 -5.05 -5.34
CA PRO A 14 12.57 -5.66 -4.92
C PRO A 14 13.62 -4.63 -4.50
N LEU A 15 13.71 -3.50 -5.23
CA LEU A 15 14.65 -2.42 -4.88
C LEU A 15 14.28 -1.78 -3.54
N ALA A 16 12.99 -1.54 -3.29
CA ALA A 16 12.52 -1.03 -2.00
C ALA A 16 12.81 -2.01 -0.86
N GLY A 17 12.75 -3.31 -1.13
CA GLY A 17 13.09 -4.35 -0.16
C GLY A 17 14.58 -4.40 0.20
N VAL A 18 15.45 -3.94 -0.69
CA VAL A 18 16.93 -3.98 -0.51
C VAL A 18 17.50 -2.63 -0.07
N TYR A 19 17.00 -1.53 -0.61
CA TYR A 19 17.56 -0.20 -0.37
C TYR A 19 16.69 0.62 0.59
N PRO A 20 17.12 0.85 1.84
CA PRO A 20 16.29 1.57 2.86
C PRO A 20 15.94 3.01 2.48
N VAL A 21 16.68 3.61 1.56
CA VAL A 21 16.41 4.97 1.06
C VAL A 21 15.20 5.01 0.13
N LEU A 22 14.83 3.86 -0.46
CA LEU A 22 13.71 3.75 -1.37
C LEU A 22 12.47 3.25 -0.63
N ARG A 23 11.39 4.03 -0.64
CA ARG A 23 10.08 3.61 -0.17
C ARG A 23 9.10 3.67 -1.32
N LEU A 24 8.37 2.58 -1.51
CA LEU A 24 7.39 2.49 -2.59
C LEU A 24 6.08 3.16 -2.17
N GLY A 25 5.68 4.19 -2.91
CA GLY A 25 4.38 4.83 -2.75
C GLY A 25 3.31 4.13 -3.60
N PRO A 26 2.03 4.37 -3.29
CA PRO A 26 0.94 3.83 -4.10
C PRO A 26 1.03 4.42 -5.52
N PRO A 27 0.67 3.64 -6.55
CA PRO A 27 0.53 4.19 -7.89
C PRO A 27 -0.47 5.34 -7.93
N TRP A 28 -0.40 6.14 -8.98
CA TRP A 28 -1.31 7.25 -9.16
C TRP A 28 -2.75 6.74 -9.41
N TRP A 29 -3.69 7.63 -9.63
CA TRP A 29 -5.12 7.30 -9.70
C TRP A 29 -5.50 6.28 -10.82
N PHE A 30 -4.60 5.94 -11.72
CA PHE A 30 -4.83 4.91 -12.73
C PHE A 30 -5.03 3.50 -12.16
N PHE A 31 -4.66 3.26 -10.91
CA PHE A 31 -4.93 1.98 -10.25
C PHE A 31 -6.20 2.01 -9.36
N ASP A 32 -6.98 3.09 -9.41
CA ASP A 32 -8.15 3.31 -8.55
C ASP A 32 -9.32 2.39 -8.90
N SER A 33 -9.13 1.12 -8.62
CA SER A 33 -10.16 0.08 -8.59
C SER A 33 -9.80 -0.91 -7.49
N PRO A 34 -10.75 -1.64 -6.93
CA PRO A 34 -10.44 -2.70 -5.97
C PRO A 34 -9.41 -3.71 -6.53
N GLU A 35 -9.55 -4.07 -7.80
CA GLU A 35 -8.65 -5.00 -8.48
C GLU A 35 -7.24 -4.42 -8.68
N GLY A 36 -7.14 -3.17 -9.09
CA GLY A 36 -5.86 -2.47 -9.26
C GLY A 36 -5.11 -2.31 -7.95
N MET A 37 -5.80 -1.88 -6.90
CA MET A 37 -5.23 -1.75 -5.56
C MET A 37 -4.80 -3.10 -4.99
N MET A 38 -5.59 -4.16 -5.22
CA MET A 38 -5.24 -5.52 -4.80
C MET A 38 -3.98 -6.01 -5.52
N ARG A 39 -3.91 -5.88 -6.86
CA ARG A 39 -2.70 -6.24 -7.63
C ARG A 39 -1.47 -5.49 -7.16
N PHE A 40 -1.59 -4.19 -6.89
CA PHE A 40 -0.48 -3.41 -6.35
C PHE A 40 -0.01 -3.98 -5.01
N ARG A 41 -0.95 -4.27 -4.09
CA ARG A 41 -0.61 -4.81 -2.78
C ARG A 41 0.09 -6.17 -2.90
N GLU A 42 -0.36 -7.04 -3.78
CA GLU A 42 0.28 -8.33 -4.06
C GLU A 42 1.71 -8.14 -4.57
N LEU A 43 1.90 -7.34 -5.62
CA LEU A 43 3.20 -7.09 -6.24
C LEU A 43 4.19 -6.41 -5.29
N ALA A 44 3.73 -5.42 -4.53
CA ALA A 44 4.58 -4.68 -3.61
C ALA A 44 4.99 -5.54 -2.41
N THR A 45 4.03 -6.25 -1.80
CA THR A 45 4.28 -6.99 -0.56
C THR A 45 5.15 -8.22 -0.79
N GLU A 46 5.09 -8.83 -1.98
CA GLU A 46 5.88 -10.01 -2.34
C GLU A 46 7.38 -9.83 -2.05
N THR A 47 7.93 -8.66 -2.34
CA THR A 47 9.37 -8.41 -2.23
C THR A 47 9.76 -7.20 -1.37
N ALA A 48 8.91 -6.17 -1.29
CA ALA A 48 9.15 -5.03 -0.42
C ALA A 48 8.62 -5.24 1.00
N GLY A 49 7.58 -6.06 1.18
CA GLY A 49 6.82 -6.12 2.42
C GLY A 49 5.99 -4.87 2.63
N PHE A 50 5.40 -4.72 3.80
CA PHE A 50 4.57 -3.55 4.14
C PHE A 50 5.39 -2.32 4.49
N TYR A 51 6.44 -2.49 5.28
CA TYR A 51 7.19 -1.41 5.93
C TYR A 51 8.19 -0.68 5.03
N ASN A 52 8.45 -1.19 3.84
CA ASN A 52 9.21 -0.50 2.81
C ASN A 52 8.30 0.26 1.82
N THR A 53 7.04 0.42 2.18
CA THR A 53 6.07 1.29 1.48
C THR A 53 5.75 2.52 2.33
N VAL A 54 5.09 3.50 1.74
CA VAL A 54 4.66 4.72 2.45
C VAL A 54 3.22 4.63 2.97
N GLY A 55 2.60 3.44 2.94
CA GLY A 55 1.17 3.32 3.18
C GLY A 55 0.35 3.87 2.01
N PHE A 56 -0.78 4.51 2.31
CA PHE A 56 -1.59 5.18 1.30
C PHE A 56 -1.57 6.69 1.50
N ASN A 57 -1.38 7.41 0.42
CA ASN A 57 -1.58 8.85 0.32
C ASN A 57 -2.32 9.17 -0.96
N ASP A 58 -3.08 10.26 -0.92
CA ASP A 58 -3.85 10.71 -2.05
C ASP A 58 -3.16 11.88 -2.74
N ASP A 59 -2.65 11.66 -3.94
CA ASP A 59 -2.15 12.72 -4.83
C ASP A 59 -3.31 13.18 -5.72
N THR A 60 -4.25 13.89 -5.13
CA THR A 60 -5.46 14.35 -5.81
C THR A 60 -5.46 15.85 -6.05
N ARG A 61 -6.11 16.25 -7.12
CA ARG A 61 -6.50 17.64 -7.38
C ARG A 61 -7.99 17.91 -7.11
N ALA A 62 -8.71 16.91 -6.62
CA ALA A 62 -10.15 16.99 -6.31
C ALA A 62 -10.37 16.66 -4.83
N PHE A 63 -10.32 17.66 -3.96
CA PHE A 63 -10.45 17.50 -2.51
C PHE A 63 -11.63 16.60 -2.08
N PRO A 64 -12.82 16.67 -2.70
CA PRO A 64 -13.92 15.79 -2.32
C PRO A 64 -13.66 14.30 -2.54
N SER A 65 -12.70 13.92 -3.39
CA SER A 65 -12.36 12.51 -3.64
C SER A 65 -11.44 11.91 -2.55
N ILE A 66 -10.76 12.73 -1.76
CA ILE A 66 -9.81 12.27 -0.75
C ILE A 66 -10.43 11.26 0.22
N PRO A 67 -11.56 11.55 0.88
CA PRO A 67 -12.16 10.61 1.82
C PRO A 67 -12.56 9.29 1.16
N ALA A 68 -13.10 9.35 -0.05
CA ALA A 68 -13.52 8.18 -0.80
C ALA A 68 -12.34 7.27 -1.18
N ARG A 69 -11.26 7.86 -1.70
CA ARG A 69 -10.05 7.11 -2.05
C ARG A 69 -9.40 6.47 -0.83
N HIS A 70 -9.28 7.18 0.28
CA HIS A 70 -8.77 6.64 1.53
C HIS A 70 -9.64 5.52 2.09
N ASP A 71 -10.97 5.65 2.00
CA ASP A 71 -11.88 4.57 2.43
C ASP A 71 -11.70 3.30 1.59
N VAL A 72 -11.66 3.44 0.27
CA VAL A 72 -11.44 2.28 -0.62
C VAL A 72 -10.08 1.65 -0.36
N ALA A 73 -9.01 2.43 -0.25
CA ALA A 73 -7.67 1.92 0.01
C ALA A 73 -7.61 1.12 1.33
N ARG A 74 -8.19 1.65 2.42
CA ARG A 74 -8.25 0.93 3.70
C ARG A 74 -9.03 -0.38 3.60
N ARG A 75 -10.14 -0.41 2.87
CA ARG A 75 -10.91 -1.63 2.66
C ARG A 75 -10.11 -2.69 1.91
N ILE A 76 -9.37 -2.29 0.89
CA ILE A 76 -8.54 -3.21 0.12
C ILE A 76 -7.35 -3.70 0.94
N ASP A 77 -6.68 -2.82 1.69
CA ASP A 77 -5.59 -3.22 2.58
C ASP A 77 -6.09 -4.23 3.63
N CYS A 78 -7.23 -3.97 4.26
CA CYS A 78 -7.83 -4.92 5.20
C CYS A 78 -8.23 -6.24 4.54
N ALA A 79 -8.77 -6.22 3.32
CA ALA A 79 -9.12 -7.43 2.58
C ALA A 79 -7.87 -8.27 2.24
N TYR A 80 -6.78 -7.61 1.84
CA TYR A 80 -5.52 -8.28 1.59
C TYR A 80 -4.93 -8.90 2.86
N LEU A 81 -4.91 -8.16 3.96
CA LEU A 81 -4.43 -8.65 5.26
C LEU A 81 -5.27 -9.83 5.76
N ALA A 82 -6.60 -9.75 5.67
CA ALA A 82 -7.50 -10.84 6.03
C ALA A 82 -7.23 -12.11 5.21
N ARG A 83 -6.93 -11.97 3.91
CA ARG A 83 -6.53 -13.09 3.07
C ARG A 83 -5.23 -13.74 3.57
N LEU A 84 -4.23 -12.93 3.92
CA LEU A 84 -2.96 -13.47 4.47
C LEU A 84 -3.17 -14.21 5.79
N VAL A 85 -4.07 -13.74 6.64
CA VAL A 85 -4.42 -14.43 7.90
C VAL A 85 -5.09 -15.77 7.61
N VAL A 86 -6.07 -15.80 6.71
CA VAL A 86 -6.76 -17.05 6.32
C VAL A 86 -5.81 -18.07 5.67
N GLU A 87 -4.82 -17.59 4.92
CA GLU A 87 -3.78 -18.41 4.30
C GLU A 87 -2.66 -18.81 5.28
N HIS A 88 -2.76 -18.45 6.56
CA HIS A 88 -1.73 -18.67 7.60
C HIS A 88 -0.35 -18.08 7.30
N ARG A 89 -0.33 -16.94 6.60
CA ARG A 89 0.88 -16.20 6.22
C ARG A 89 1.16 -15.02 7.13
N LEU A 90 0.19 -14.63 7.95
CA LEU A 90 0.25 -13.50 8.89
C LEU A 90 -0.63 -13.82 10.09
N GLY A 91 -0.21 -13.43 11.30
CA GLY A 91 -1.03 -13.51 12.49
C GLY A 91 -2.12 -12.44 12.51
N GLU A 92 -3.23 -12.71 13.18
CA GLU A 92 -4.36 -11.79 13.26
C GLU A 92 -3.97 -10.48 13.96
N ASP A 93 -3.27 -10.56 15.10
CA ASP A 93 -2.81 -9.37 15.82
C ASP A 93 -1.85 -8.52 14.98
N GLU A 94 -0.93 -9.18 14.27
CA GLU A 94 -0.02 -8.53 13.32
C GLU A 94 -0.77 -7.84 12.17
N ALA A 95 -1.84 -8.46 11.66
CA ALA A 95 -2.67 -7.87 10.62
C ALA A 95 -3.34 -6.56 11.08
N PHE A 96 -3.84 -6.50 12.31
CA PHE A 96 -4.39 -5.27 12.88
C PHE A 96 -3.34 -4.18 13.06
N GLU A 97 -2.14 -4.53 13.51
CA GLU A 97 -1.02 -3.60 13.62
C GLU A 97 -0.65 -3.03 12.25
N VAL A 98 -0.45 -3.90 11.26
CA VAL A 98 -0.11 -3.50 9.89
C VAL A 98 -1.20 -2.61 9.27
N ALA A 99 -2.48 -2.94 9.48
CA ALA A 99 -3.59 -2.12 8.98
C ALA A 99 -3.53 -0.69 9.53
N SER A 100 -3.28 -0.54 10.82
CA SER A 100 -3.10 0.76 11.47
C SER A 100 -1.88 1.51 10.93
N ASP A 101 -0.78 0.81 10.75
CA ASP A 101 0.48 1.39 10.26
C ASP A 101 0.36 1.87 8.80
N LEU A 102 -0.28 1.10 7.94
CA LEU A 102 -0.53 1.48 6.55
C LEU A 102 -1.40 2.73 6.44
N ALA A 103 -2.38 2.87 7.35
CA ALA A 103 -3.30 4.00 7.32
C ALA A 103 -2.73 5.28 7.93
N TYR A 104 -1.80 5.18 8.89
CA TYR A 104 -1.36 6.33 9.68
C TYR A 104 0.16 6.43 9.87
N ARG A 105 0.80 5.42 10.48
CA ARG A 105 2.20 5.54 10.89
C ARG A 105 3.16 5.65 9.70
N LEU A 106 3.00 4.80 8.70
CA LEU A 106 3.88 4.80 7.52
C LEU A 106 3.79 6.10 6.72
N PRO A 107 2.60 6.64 6.39
CA PRO A 107 2.52 7.95 5.75
C PRO A 107 3.14 9.06 6.60
N LYS A 108 2.86 9.07 7.89
CA LYS A 108 3.40 10.08 8.81
C LYS A 108 4.92 10.07 8.85
N GLU A 109 5.54 8.90 8.97
CA GLU A 109 7.01 8.77 8.96
C GLU A 109 7.62 9.12 7.61
N ALA A 110 7.02 8.64 6.52
CA ALA A 110 7.54 8.86 5.16
C ALA A 110 7.58 10.34 4.78
N TYR A 111 6.59 11.10 5.21
CA TYR A 111 6.47 12.52 4.90
C TYR A 111 6.89 13.44 6.05
N ARG A 112 7.36 12.89 7.17
CA ARG A 112 7.81 13.65 8.36
C ARG A 112 6.76 14.61 8.92
N LEU A 113 5.52 14.14 8.99
CA LEU A 113 4.37 14.88 9.52
C LEU A 113 4.29 14.81 11.04
#